data_346191ee2a08d1207a0b0d1d63208193
#
_entry.id   346191ee2a08d1207a0b0d1d63208193
#
_cell.length_a   1.000
_cell.length_b   1.000
_cell.length_c   1.000
_cell.angle_alpha   90.00
_cell.angle_beta   90.00
_cell.angle_gamma   90.00
#
_symmetry.space_group_name_H-M   'P 1'
#
loop_
_entity.id
_entity.type
_entity.pdbx_description
1 polymer ?
#
loop_
_entity_poly.entity_id
_entity_poly.type
_entity_poly.pdbx_seq_one_letter_code
_entity_poly.pdbx_strand_id
1 'polypeptide(L)'
;MCSVYKSATFATLFSVIKFNINTIILQNMELNTFAQKLRYLRLERNLNQHEFANLLNKSFTSVCNWEQGNRIPKIETIKEIAEVLNVDYTYFKDQE
;
A
#
# COMPACT_ATOMS: atom_id res chain seq x y z
N MET A 1 18.14 -8.61 10.38
CA MET A 1 17.46 -7.82 9.52
C MET A 1 18.13 -6.55 9.20
N CYS A 2 18.47 -5.80 10.17
CA CYS A 2 19.09 -4.57 9.92
C CYS A 2 20.38 -4.67 9.20
N SER A 3 21.10 -5.70 9.41
CA SER A 3 22.37 -5.79 8.75
C SER A 3 22.20 -5.98 7.27
N VAL A 4 21.19 -6.72 6.90
CA VAL A 4 20.92 -6.89 5.52
C VAL A 4 20.52 -5.59 4.92
N TYR A 5 19.78 -4.82 5.66
CA TYR A 5 19.45 -3.59 5.25
C TYR A 5 20.60 -2.74 5.01
N LYS A 6 21.59 -2.71 5.87
CA LYS A 6 22.67 -1.85 5.75
C LYS A 6 23.42 -2.04 4.51
N SER A 7 23.66 -3.23 4.14
CA SER A 7 24.45 -3.44 2.97
C SER A 7 23.65 -3.11 1.74
N ALA A 8 22.37 -3.42 1.75
CA ALA A 8 21.57 -3.10 0.60
C ALA A 8 21.23 -1.65 0.60
N THR A 9 21.29 -1.03 1.73
CA THR A 9 20.88 0.31 1.89
C THR A 9 21.63 1.28 1.06
N PHE A 10 22.89 1.04 0.88
CA PHE A 10 23.67 1.95 0.14
C PHE A 10 23.15 2.05 -1.27
N ALA A 11 22.99 0.93 -1.93
CA ALA A 11 22.46 0.92 -3.27
C ALA A 11 21.02 1.40 -3.26
N THR A 12 20.31 1.10 -2.22
CA THR A 12 18.94 1.50 -2.10
C THR A 12 18.80 3.01 -2.00
N LEU A 13 19.65 3.61 -1.22
CA LEU A 13 19.62 5.04 -1.09
C LEU A 13 19.89 5.70 -2.42
N PHE A 14 20.79 5.15 -3.15
CA PHE A 14 21.11 5.66 -4.41
C PHE A 14 19.91 5.61 -5.32
N SER A 15 19.17 4.52 -5.26
CA SER A 15 17.98 4.37 -6.05
C SER A 15 16.89 5.33 -5.62
N VAL A 16 16.76 5.51 -4.34
CA VAL A 16 15.74 6.39 -3.80
C VAL A 16 15.93 7.80 -4.28
N ILE A 17 17.14 8.22 -4.38
CA ILE A 17 17.41 9.55 -4.85
C ILE A 17 16.89 9.76 -6.24
N LYS A 18 16.92 8.73 -7.04
CA LYS A 18 16.44 8.83 -8.40
C LYS A 18 14.94 8.69 -8.48
N PHE A 19 14.33 8.14 -7.45
CA PHE A 19 12.90 7.89 -7.47
C PHE A 19 12.18 9.13 -7.06
N ASN A 20 10.89 9.06 -7.04
CA ASN A 20 10.08 10.19 -6.71
C ASN A 20 9.83 10.25 -5.21
N ILE A 21 9.06 11.22 -4.81
CA ILE A 21 8.77 11.46 -3.43
C ILE A 21 7.96 10.35 -2.80
N ASN A 22 7.27 9.55 -3.61
CA ASN A 22 6.48 8.45 -3.06
C ASN A 22 7.33 7.48 -2.25
N THR A 23 8.53 7.22 -2.69
CA THR A 23 9.40 6.31 -1.97
C THR A 23 9.70 6.83 -0.58
N ILE A 24 9.91 8.12 -0.47
CA ILE A 24 10.18 8.74 0.82
C ILE A 24 8.95 8.67 1.70
N ILE A 25 7.80 8.91 1.12
CA ILE A 25 6.56 8.86 1.87
C ILE A 25 6.33 7.47 2.41
N LEU A 26 6.62 6.45 1.62
CA LEU A 26 6.43 5.08 2.05
C LEU A 26 7.26 4.74 3.27
N GLN A 27 8.44 5.29 3.34
CA GLN A 27 9.32 4.99 4.46
C GLN A 27 8.82 5.58 5.76
N ASN A 28 7.98 6.60 5.68
CA ASN A 28 7.49 7.29 6.86
C ASN A 28 6.04 6.99 7.18
N MET A 29 5.41 6.11 6.42
CA MET A 29 4.00 5.81 6.64
C MET A 29 3.82 4.86 7.81
N GLU A 30 2.79 5.12 8.57
CA GLU A 30 2.37 4.18 9.60
C GLU A 30 1.39 3.21 8.97
N LEU A 31 1.48 1.96 9.32
CA LEU A 31 0.64 0.93 8.74
C LEU A 31 -0.20 0.26 9.80
N ASN A 32 -1.13 1.02 10.37
CA ASN A 32 -1.96 0.52 11.45
C ASN A 32 -3.38 0.19 11.03
N THR A 33 -3.90 0.87 10.03
CA THR A 33 -5.29 0.68 9.65
C THR A 33 -5.36 0.15 8.22
N PHE A 34 -6.52 -0.36 7.87
CA PHE A 34 -6.75 -0.84 6.52
C PHE A 34 -6.47 0.28 5.51
N ALA A 35 -6.94 1.49 5.83
CA ALA A 35 -6.77 2.62 4.93
C ALA A 35 -5.29 2.89 4.66
N GLN A 36 -4.50 2.90 5.71
CA GLN A 36 -3.09 3.18 5.57
C GLN A 36 -2.38 2.07 4.80
N LYS A 37 -2.74 0.83 5.09
CA LYS A 37 -2.12 -0.29 4.41
C LYS A 37 -2.47 -0.30 2.93
N LEU A 38 -3.72 0.00 2.61
CA LEU A 38 -4.15 0.03 1.22
C LEU A 38 -3.42 1.14 0.47
N ARG A 39 -3.33 2.30 1.10
CA ARG A 39 -2.66 3.42 0.48
C ARG A 39 -1.19 3.13 0.26
N TYR A 40 -0.56 2.44 1.21
CA TYR A 40 0.83 2.06 1.09
C TYR A 40 1.04 1.20 -0.15
N LEU A 41 0.18 0.21 -0.34
CA LEU A 41 0.31 -0.70 -1.46
C LEU A 41 0.12 0.03 -2.78
N ARG A 42 -0.74 1.04 -2.79
CA ARG A 42 -0.92 1.84 -3.98
C ARG A 42 0.32 2.66 -4.31
N LEU A 43 0.82 3.35 -3.30
CA LEU A 43 1.97 4.23 -3.50
C LEU A 43 3.21 3.43 -3.86
N GLU A 44 3.31 2.24 -3.31
CA GLU A 44 4.43 1.37 -3.62
C GLU A 44 4.48 1.06 -5.10
N ARG A 45 3.31 1.03 -5.73
CA ARG A 45 3.20 0.73 -7.14
C ARG A 45 3.18 1.97 -8.01
N ASN A 46 3.33 3.14 -7.38
CA ASN A 46 3.32 4.41 -8.10
C ASN A 46 2.06 4.64 -8.92
N LEU A 47 0.94 4.24 -8.34
CA LEU A 47 -0.35 4.40 -9.01
C LEU A 47 -1.13 5.52 -8.37
N ASN A 48 -1.90 6.25 -9.17
CA ASN A 48 -2.84 7.18 -8.59
C ASN A 48 -4.12 6.41 -8.24
N GLN A 49 -5.07 7.08 -7.62
CA GLN A 49 -6.27 6.40 -7.13
C GLN A 49 -7.12 5.85 -8.26
N HIS A 50 -7.18 6.53 -9.39
CA HIS A 50 -7.93 6.02 -10.53
C HIS A 50 -7.30 4.75 -11.08
N GLU A 51 -5.99 4.77 -11.23
CA GLU A 51 -5.28 3.61 -11.74
C GLU A 51 -5.41 2.44 -10.78
N PHE A 52 -5.36 2.73 -9.50
CA PHE A 52 -5.47 1.69 -8.48
C PHE A 52 -6.87 1.09 -8.51
N ALA A 53 -7.89 1.92 -8.66
CA ALA A 53 -9.25 1.42 -8.75
C ALA A 53 -9.42 0.51 -9.95
N ASN A 54 -8.82 0.87 -11.06
CA ASN A 54 -8.87 0.03 -12.25
C ASN A 54 -8.18 -1.29 -12.00
N LEU A 55 -7.04 -1.25 -11.35
CA LEU A 55 -6.30 -2.47 -11.04
C LEU A 55 -7.13 -3.40 -10.17
N LEU A 56 -7.82 -2.83 -9.19
CA LEU A 56 -8.61 -3.62 -8.26
C LEU A 56 -9.98 -3.98 -8.83
N ASN A 57 -10.31 -3.43 -9.99
CA ASN A 57 -11.62 -3.61 -10.60
C ASN A 57 -12.71 -3.11 -9.67
N LYS A 58 -12.48 -1.98 -9.06
CA LYS A 58 -13.43 -1.34 -8.15
C LYS A 58 -13.61 0.11 -8.58
N SER A 59 -14.63 0.77 -8.02
CA SER A 59 -14.89 2.13 -8.41
C SER A 59 -13.91 3.08 -7.74
N PHE A 60 -13.66 4.19 -8.39
CA PHE A 60 -12.79 5.21 -7.84
C PHE A 60 -13.33 5.70 -6.49
N THR A 61 -14.63 5.88 -6.40
CA THR A 61 -15.25 6.35 -5.16
C THR A 61 -15.01 5.37 -4.02
N SER A 62 -15.09 4.09 -4.30
CA SER A 62 -14.85 3.08 -3.28
C SER A 62 -13.41 3.17 -2.77
N VAL A 63 -12.47 3.27 -3.69
CA VAL A 63 -11.07 3.33 -3.29
C VAL A 63 -10.81 4.57 -2.46
N CYS A 64 -11.37 5.70 -2.86
CA CYS A 64 -11.19 6.93 -2.11
C CYS A 64 -11.74 6.79 -0.70
N ASN A 65 -12.92 6.22 -0.56
CA ASN A 65 -13.51 6.04 0.76
C ASN A 65 -12.69 5.11 1.63
N TRP A 66 -12.18 4.05 1.04
CA TRP A 66 -11.36 3.10 1.79
C TRP A 66 -10.06 3.76 2.25
N GLU A 67 -9.45 4.54 1.39
CA GLU A 67 -8.17 5.16 1.73
C GLU A 67 -8.33 6.30 2.71
N GLN A 68 -9.49 6.91 2.75
CA GLN A 68 -9.76 7.97 3.70
C GLN A 68 -10.23 7.43 5.05
N GLY A 69 -10.50 6.13 5.11
CA GLY A 69 -10.98 5.54 6.35
C GLY A 69 -12.45 5.73 6.58
N ASN A 70 -13.19 6.25 5.60
CA ASN A 70 -14.63 6.45 5.74
C ASN A 70 -15.38 5.13 5.71
N ARG A 71 -14.84 4.14 5.03
CA ARG A 71 -15.48 2.85 4.90
C ARG A 71 -14.43 1.76 4.90
N ILE A 72 -14.83 0.58 5.36
CA ILE A 72 -14.00 -0.60 5.31
C ILE A 72 -14.76 -1.64 4.50
N PRO A 73 -14.15 -2.25 3.51
CA PRO A 73 -14.87 -3.23 2.69
C PRO A 73 -15.13 -4.51 3.48
N LYS A 74 -16.03 -5.32 2.95
CA LYS A 74 -16.33 -6.60 3.56
C LYS A 74 -15.12 -7.49 3.41
N ILE A 75 -15.08 -8.54 4.23
CA ILE A 75 -13.94 -9.45 4.21
C ILE A 75 -13.77 -10.10 2.84
N GLU A 76 -14.86 -10.37 2.14
CA GLU A 76 -14.76 -10.96 0.82
C GLU A 76 -14.06 -10.00 -0.14
N THR A 77 -14.38 -8.72 -0.03
CA THR A 77 -13.75 -7.71 -0.88
C THR A 77 -12.28 -7.57 -0.52
N ILE A 78 -11.98 -7.63 0.77
CA ILE A 78 -10.59 -7.54 1.21
C ILE A 78 -9.79 -8.70 0.63
N LYS A 79 -10.38 -9.88 0.60
CA LYS A 79 -9.69 -11.02 0.04
C LYS A 79 -9.45 -10.85 -1.46
N GLU A 80 -10.42 -10.28 -2.16
CA GLU A 80 -10.24 -10.01 -3.58
C GLU A 80 -9.12 -9.01 -3.81
N ILE A 81 -9.10 -7.96 -3.00
CA ILE A 81 -8.07 -6.96 -3.12
C ILE A 81 -6.70 -7.57 -2.86
N ALA A 82 -6.62 -8.37 -1.81
CA ALA A 82 -5.36 -9.00 -1.45
C ALA A 82 -4.86 -9.90 -2.56
N GLU A 83 -5.78 -10.59 -3.22
CA GLU A 83 -5.42 -11.49 -4.29
C GLU A 83 -4.84 -10.71 -5.47
N VAL A 84 -5.50 -9.61 -5.83
CA VAL A 84 -5.03 -8.78 -6.93
C VAL A 84 -3.66 -8.20 -6.61
N LEU A 85 -3.45 -7.80 -5.37
CA LEU A 85 -2.20 -7.18 -4.98
C LEU A 85 -1.13 -8.20 -4.58
N ASN A 86 -1.51 -9.47 -4.61
CA ASN A 86 -0.59 -10.56 -4.31
C ASN A 86 -0.03 -10.47 -2.89
N VAL A 87 -0.90 -10.18 -1.96
CA VAL A 87 -0.53 -10.17 -0.54
C VAL A 87 -1.52 -11.04 0.21
N ASP A 88 -1.12 -11.48 1.39
CA ASP A 88 -2.00 -12.28 2.22
C ASP A 88 -3.08 -11.37 2.78
N TYR A 89 -4.33 -11.80 2.75
CA TYR A 89 -5.39 -10.94 3.24
C TYR A 89 -5.24 -10.63 4.72
N THR A 90 -4.53 -11.45 5.45
CA THR A 90 -4.29 -11.19 6.86
C THR A 90 -3.42 -9.96 7.07
N TYR A 91 -2.73 -9.52 6.02
CA TYR A 91 -1.97 -8.29 6.09
C TYR A 91 -2.89 -7.12 6.44
N PHE A 92 -4.14 -7.19 6.00
CA PHE A 92 -5.10 -6.11 6.25
C PHE A 92 -5.84 -6.25 7.57
N LYS A 93 -5.64 -7.35 8.26
CA LYS A 93 -6.35 -7.53 9.52
C LYS A 93 -5.77 -6.58 10.55
N ASP A 94 -6.67 -6.03 11.37
CA ASP A 94 -6.21 -5.14 12.40
C ASP A 94 -5.46 -5.90 13.45
N GLN A 95 -4.62 -5.15 14.14
CA GLN A 95 -3.90 -5.73 15.23
C GLN A 95 -4.78 -5.58 16.45
N GLU A 96 -5.59 -6.48 16.71
CA GLU A 96 -6.42 -6.30 17.85
C GLU A 96 -5.86 -6.83 19.10
#